data_3ea59402ccce36c73061fd281f107369
#
_entry.id   3ea59402ccce36c73061fd281f107369
#
_cell.length_a   1.000
_cell.length_b   1.000
_cell.length_c   1.000
_cell.angle_alpha   90.00
_cell.angle_beta   90.00
_cell.angle_gamma   90.00
#
_symmetry.space_group_name_H-M   'P 1'
#
loop_
_entity.id
_entity.type
_entity.pdbx_description
1 polymer ?
#
loop_
_entity_poly.entity_id
_entity_poly.type
_entity_poly.pdbx_seq_one_letter_code
_entity_poly.pdbx_strand_id
1 'polypeptide(L)'
;PHLQALIGQGLQNNTDYQSAQLRVEEAEATLLSAKLAFLPSFALAPQGTVSSFDSRKATQTYSLPVTASWELDIFGRMRNAKKQSKALYAQSQDYRQAVRTQLIAGIANTYYTLLMLDQQLAISRQTEETWRETVASTRALMNAGMANESAVSQMEATYYQVQTSVLDLEEQINQVENSLALLLAETPRHYERGVLAEQQFPVGFSIGTV
;
A
#
# COMPACT_ATOMS: atom_id res chain seq x y z
N PRO A 1 -16.69 -4.57 11.03
CA PRO A 1 -15.83 -5.78 10.94
C PRO A 1 -15.09 -5.86 9.59
N HIS A 2 -15.77 -5.63 8.44
CA HIS A 2 -15.14 -5.73 7.12
C HIS A 2 -13.92 -4.81 6.95
N LEU A 3 -14.02 -3.53 7.30
CA LEU A 3 -12.91 -2.57 7.20
C LEU A 3 -11.69 -3.01 8.04
N GLN A 4 -11.92 -3.54 9.25
CA GLN A 4 -10.81 -3.98 10.11
C GLN A 4 -10.07 -5.18 9.52
N ALA A 5 -10.80 -6.11 8.89
CA ALA A 5 -10.19 -7.24 8.19
C ALA A 5 -9.34 -6.78 7.01
N LEU A 6 -9.85 -5.84 6.19
CA LEU A 6 -9.11 -5.26 5.06
C LEU A 6 -7.84 -4.51 5.51
N ILE A 7 -7.93 -3.72 6.60
CA ILE A 7 -6.75 -3.06 7.18
C ILE A 7 -5.72 -4.10 7.64
N GLY A 8 -6.16 -5.16 8.34
CA GLY A 8 -5.27 -6.25 8.77
C GLY A 8 -4.56 -6.92 7.59
N GLN A 9 -5.30 -7.22 6.52
CA GLN A 9 -4.77 -7.80 5.29
C GLN A 9 -3.78 -6.86 4.59
N GLY A 10 -4.11 -5.58 4.47
CA GLY A 10 -3.22 -4.58 3.87
C GLY A 10 -1.91 -4.43 4.65
N LEU A 11 -1.95 -4.41 5.99
CA LEU A 11 -0.75 -4.34 6.83
C LEU A 11 0.14 -5.59 6.73
N GLN A 12 -0.42 -6.74 6.36
CA GLN A 12 0.35 -7.97 6.15
C GLN A 12 0.97 -8.05 4.77
N ASN A 13 0.25 -7.64 3.73
CA ASN A 13 0.60 -7.94 2.35
C ASN A 13 1.17 -6.75 1.57
N ASN A 14 0.86 -5.51 1.98
CA ASN A 14 1.26 -4.32 1.22
C ASN A 14 2.79 -4.21 1.10
N THR A 15 3.27 -4.13 -0.14
CA THR A 15 4.70 -4.12 -0.48
C THR A 15 5.43 -2.87 0.00
N ASP A 16 4.76 -1.71 0.00
CA ASP A 16 5.36 -0.46 0.46
C ASP A 16 5.57 -0.48 1.97
N TYR A 17 4.62 -1.05 2.71
CA TYR A 17 4.76 -1.22 4.16
C TYR A 17 5.85 -2.25 4.51
N GLN A 18 5.92 -3.37 3.78
CA GLN A 18 6.99 -4.36 3.93
C GLN A 18 8.36 -3.74 3.61
N SER A 19 8.46 -2.95 2.54
CA SER A 19 9.69 -2.22 2.20
C SER A 19 10.10 -1.24 3.31
N ALA A 20 9.13 -0.56 3.93
CA ALA A 20 9.42 0.31 5.07
C ALA A 20 9.91 -0.47 6.30
N GLN A 21 9.44 -1.69 6.53
CA GLN A 21 9.95 -2.57 7.59
C GLN A 21 11.39 -3.00 7.31
N LEU A 22 11.70 -3.45 6.10
CA LEU A 22 13.06 -3.82 5.71
C LEU A 22 14.06 -2.67 5.83
N ARG A 23 13.65 -1.43 5.53
CA ARG A 23 14.48 -0.24 5.74
C ARG A 23 14.82 0.00 7.22
N VAL A 24 13.93 -0.34 8.14
CA VAL A 24 14.24 -0.27 9.58
C VAL A 24 15.30 -1.31 9.95
N GLU A 25 15.18 -2.54 9.44
CA GLU A 25 16.17 -3.61 9.68
C GLU A 25 17.54 -3.25 9.09
N GLU A 26 17.58 -2.68 7.89
CA GLU A 26 18.80 -2.18 7.25
C GLU A 26 19.48 -1.08 8.10
N ALA A 27 18.69 -0.11 8.58
CA ALA A 27 19.20 0.97 9.42
C ALA A 27 19.69 0.45 10.78
N GLU A 28 19.04 -0.58 11.34
CA GLU A 28 19.47 -1.26 12.55
C GLU A 28 20.82 -1.99 12.35
N ALA A 29 20.97 -2.73 11.25
CA ALA A 29 22.22 -3.39 10.89
C ALA A 29 23.35 -2.37 10.69
N THR A 30 23.06 -1.23 10.05
CA THR A 30 24.01 -0.13 9.89
C THR A 30 24.42 0.47 11.24
N LEU A 31 23.49 0.66 12.16
CA LEU A 31 23.79 1.12 13.52
C LEU A 31 24.62 0.09 14.28
N LEU A 32 24.33 -1.21 14.13
CA LEU A 32 25.13 -2.28 14.72
C LEU A 32 26.56 -2.26 14.19
N SER A 33 26.74 -2.13 12.87
CA SER A 33 28.06 -1.97 12.25
C SER A 33 28.82 -0.78 12.81
N ALA A 34 28.18 0.38 12.96
CA ALA A 34 28.78 1.56 13.57
C ALA A 34 29.13 1.38 15.06
N LYS A 35 28.43 0.52 15.79
CA LYS A 35 28.77 0.13 17.17
C LYS A 35 29.96 -0.82 17.19
N LEU A 36 30.01 -1.80 16.30
CA LEU A 36 31.08 -2.80 16.22
C LEU A 36 32.40 -2.20 15.74
N ALA A 37 32.37 -1.07 14.99
CA ALA A 37 33.57 -0.37 14.55
C ALA A 37 34.49 0.10 15.73
N PHE A 38 33.99 0.16 16.96
CA PHE A 38 34.81 0.45 18.14
C PHE A 38 35.61 -0.75 18.67
N LEU A 39 35.32 -1.95 18.15
CA LEU A 39 36.05 -3.16 18.54
C LEU A 39 37.25 -3.39 17.63
N PRO A 40 38.32 -4.05 18.12
CA PRO A 40 39.42 -4.45 17.27
C PRO A 40 38.92 -5.47 16.19
N SER A 41 39.43 -5.31 14.99
CA SER A 41 39.20 -6.27 13.90
C SER A 41 40.33 -7.29 13.84
N PHE A 42 39.99 -8.55 13.62
CA PHE A 42 40.91 -9.66 13.43
C PHE A 42 40.74 -10.20 12.00
N ALA A 43 41.86 -10.33 11.30
CA ALA A 43 41.88 -10.94 9.98
C ALA A 43 42.79 -12.16 9.99
N LEU A 44 42.32 -13.25 9.43
CA LEU A 44 43.05 -14.49 9.19
C LEU A 44 43.19 -14.66 7.68
N ALA A 45 44.42 -14.66 7.15
CA ALA A 45 44.69 -14.73 5.72
C ALA A 45 45.63 -15.90 5.39
N PRO A 46 45.10 -17.14 5.32
CA PRO A 46 45.89 -18.29 4.95
C PRO A 46 46.46 -18.09 3.54
N GLN A 47 47.75 -18.29 3.38
CA GLN A 47 48.46 -18.17 2.10
C GLN A 47 49.27 -19.43 1.86
N GLY A 48 49.23 -19.93 0.63
CA GLY A 48 50.10 -21.01 0.15
C GLY A 48 50.78 -20.61 -1.15
N THR A 49 52.07 -20.76 -1.17
CA THR A 49 52.88 -20.55 -2.38
C THR A 49 53.59 -21.83 -2.79
N VAL A 50 53.45 -22.20 -4.04
CA VAL A 50 54.19 -23.29 -4.67
C VAL A 50 55.16 -22.68 -5.67
N SER A 51 56.44 -22.83 -5.44
CA SER A 51 57.50 -22.39 -6.37
C SER A 51 58.30 -23.56 -6.88
N SER A 52 58.43 -23.65 -8.18
CA SER A 52 59.30 -24.62 -8.86
C SER A 52 60.19 -23.88 -9.85
N PHE A 53 61.46 -24.14 -9.79
CA PHE A 53 62.44 -23.59 -10.71
C PHE A 53 63.32 -24.70 -11.26
N ASP A 54 63.45 -24.75 -12.58
CA ASP A 54 64.39 -25.59 -13.31
C ASP A 54 64.34 -27.09 -12.93
N SER A 55 63.16 -27.73 -13.12
CA SER A 55 62.96 -29.20 -12.93
C SER A 55 63.30 -29.74 -11.54
N ARG A 56 63.48 -28.87 -10.53
CA ARG A 56 63.66 -29.27 -9.14
C ARG A 56 62.33 -29.50 -8.45
N LYS A 57 62.33 -30.23 -7.33
CA LYS A 57 61.15 -30.48 -6.52
C LYS A 57 60.50 -29.15 -6.12
N ALA A 58 59.23 -29.00 -6.37
CA ALA A 58 58.46 -27.82 -5.99
C ALA A 58 58.57 -27.57 -4.47
N THR A 59 58.92 -26.36 -4.06
CA THR A 59 58.91 -25.92 -2.68
C THR A 59 57.53 -25.38 -2.37
N GLN A 60 56.91 -25.91 -1.35
CA GLN A 60 55.59 -25.47 -0.85
C GLN A 60 55.82 -24.72 0.46
N THR A 61 55.33 -23.48 0.51
CA THR A 61 55.36 -22.66 1.73
C THR A 61 53.94 -22.29 2.09
N TYR A 62 53.55 -22.61 3.31
CA TYR A 62 52.24 -22.22 3.89
C TYR A 62 52.48 -21.23 5.01
N SER A 63 51.72 -20.15 5.00
CA SER A 63 51.73 -19.16 6.10
C SER A 63 50.28 -18.87 6.52
N LEU A 64 50.10 -18.68 7.82
CA LEU A 64 48.83 -18.37 8.44
C LEU A 64 48.96 -17.08 9.27
N PRO A 65 49.05 -15.90 8.62
CA PRO A 65 49.16 -14.65 9.34
C PRO A 65 47.82 -14.33 10.02
N VAL A 66 47.90 -13.95 11.26
CA VAL A 66 46.81 -13.35 12.05
C VAL A 66 47.13 -11.89 12.24
N THR A 67 46.27 -11.02 11.76
CA THR A 67 46.42 -9.58 11.92
C THR A 67 45.32 -9.04 12.82
N ALA A 68 45.69 -8.25 13.86
CA ALA A 68 44.76 -7.50 14.69
C ALA A 68 44.97 -6.01 14.39
N SER A 69 43.87 -5.29 14.10
CA SER A 69 43.89 -3.85 13.95
C SER A 69 42.83 -3.19 14.79
N TRP A 70 43.19 -2.07 15.44
CA TRP A 70 42.28 -1.30 16.26
C TRP A 70 42.49 0.18 16.03
N GLU A 71 41.39 0.91 15.74
CA GLU A 71 41.39 2.36 15.53
C GLU A 71 40.87 3.06 16.79
N LEU A 72 41.70 3.94 17.36
CA LEU A 72 41.30 4.78 18.48
C LEU A 72 40.63 6.07 17.98
N ASP A 73 39.41 6.33 18.45
CA ASP A 73 38.62 7.50 18.04
C ASP A 73 39.02 8.79 18.78
N ILE A 74 40.20 9.32 18.48
CA ILE A 74 40.73 10.52 19.11
C ILE A 74 39.95 11.77 18.71
N PHE A 75 39.59 11.88 17.42
CA PHE A 75 38.86 13.04 16.83
C PHE A 75 37.37 12.90 16.78
N GLY A 76 36.79 11.83 17.29
CA GLY A 76 35.34 11.63 17.37
C GLY A 76 34.67 11.21 16.06
N ARG A 77 35.41 10.77 15.05
CA ARG A 77 34.88 10.31 13.77
C ARG A 77 33.89 9.15 13.93
N MET A 78 34.27 8.14 14.70
CA MET A 78 33.44 6.95 14.95
C MET A 78 32.26 7.27 15.86
N ARG A 79 32.45 8.14 16.88
CA ARG A 79 31.34 8.61 17.72
C ARG A 79 30.30 9.37 16.93
N ASN A 80 30.71 10.24 16.00
CA ASN A 80 29.81 10.98 15.16
C ASN A 80 29.10 10.05 14.13
N ALA A 81 29.80 9.08 13.54
CA ALA A 81 29.21 8.07 12.66
C ALA A 81 28.13 7.23 13.39
N LYS A 82 28.41 6.79 14.63
CA LYS A 82 27.43 6.09 15.46
C LYS A 82 26.22 6.97 15.78
N LYS A 83 26.43 8.24 16.11
CA LYS A 83 25.35 9.21 16.38
C LYS A 83 24.47 9.42 15.13
N GLN A 84 25.09 9.55 13.97
CA GLN A 84 24.40 9.64 12.68
C GLN A 84 23.58 8.38 12.40
N SER A 85 24.16 7.18 12.51
CA SER A 85 23.44 5.92 12.29
C SER A 85 22.27 5.74 13.27
N LYS A 86 22.43 6.21 14.53
CA LYS A 86 21.32 6.20 15.50
C LYS A 86 20.18 7.13 15.08
N ALA A 87 20.49 8.31 14.54
CA ALA A 87 19.46 9.24 14.05
C ALA A 87 18.76 8.69 12.81
N LEU A 88 19.50 8.06 11.88
CA LEU A 88 18.93 7.40 10.68
C LEU A 88 18.02 6.21 11.06
N TYR A 89 18.38 5.44 12.09
CA TYR A 89 17.53 4.37 12.62
C TYR A 89 16.23 4.93 13.19
N ALA A 90 16.26 6.01 13.97
CA ALA A 90 15.06 6.66 14.48
C ALA A 90 14.20 7.19 13.32
N GLN A 91 14.80 7.85 12.34
CA GLN A 91 14.12 8.32 11.12
C GLN A 91 13.43 7.18 10.37
N SER A 92 14.06 6.01 10.23
CA SER A 92 13.45 4.86 9.55
C SER A 92 12.23 4.32 10.30
N GLN A 93 12.24 4.35 11.64
CA GLN A 93 11.08 3.97 12.46
C GLN A 93 9.90 4.94 12.26
N ASP A 94 10.17 6.25 12.27
CA ASP A 94 9.16 7.27 12.02
C ASP A 94 8.58 7.17 10.61
N TYR A 95 9.44 6.92 9.61
CA TYR A 95 9.02 6.68 8.23
C TYR A 95 8.09 5.45 8.12
N ARG A 96 8.44 4.33 8.75
CA ARG A 96 7.57 3.14 8.79
C ARG A 96 6.21 3.47 9.40
N GLN A 97 6.18 4.25 10.48
CA GLN A 97 4.93 4.67 11.13
C GLN A 97 4.09 5.57 10.21
N ALA A 98 4.72 6.48 9.48
CA ALA A 98 4.04 7.33 8.49
C ALA A 98 3.41 6.49 7.36
N VAL A 99 4.16 5.55 6.76
CA VAL A 99 3.66 4.63 5.73
C VAL A 99 2.49 3.78 6.25
N ARG A 100 2.59 3.26 7.48
CA ARG A 100 1.49 2.53 8.14
C ARG A 100 0.22 3.37 8.23
N THR A 101 0.34 4.60 8.70
CA THR A 101 -0.80 5.51 8.87
C THR A 101 -1.42 5.85 7.51
N GLN A 102 -0.60 6.12 6.51
CA GLN A 102 -1.04 6.41 5.15
C GLN A 102 -1.78 5.21 4.52
N LEU A 103 -1.28 4.00 4.70
CA LEU A 103 -1.92 2.78 4.21
C LEU A 103 -3.29 2.58 4.87
N ILE A 104 -3.40 2.71 6.19
CA ILE A 104 -4.67 2.60 6.91
C ILE A 104 -5.68 3.64 6.42
N ALA A 105 -5.24 4.90 6.28
CA ALA A 105 -6.08 5.98 5.77
C ALA A 105 -6.51 5.73 4.32
N GLY A 106 -5.61 5.24 3.46
CA GLY A 106 -5.90 4.87 2.08
C GLY A 106 -6.98 3.79 1.99
N ILE A 107 -6.83 2.69 2.73
CA ILE A 107 -7.81 1.60 2.77
C ILE A 107 -9.16 2.09 3.30
N ALA A 108 -9.16 2.89 4.37
CA ALA A 108 -10.41 3.41 4.94
C ALA A 108 -11.13 4.34 3.96
N ASN A 109 -10.42 5.29 3.35
CA ASN A 109 -11.01 6.20 2.38
C ASN A 109 -11.58 5.45 1.17
N THR A 110 -10.85 4.49 0.61
CA THR A 110 -11.31 3.67 -0.51
C THR A 110 -12.54 2.85 -0.13
N TYR A 111 -12.57 2.26 1.06
CA TYR A 111 -13.72 1.50 1.56
C TYR A 111 -14.97 2.37 1.69
N TYR A 112 -14.87 3.57 2.29
CA TYR A 112 -16.02 4.46 2.41
C TYR A 112 -16.46 5.04 1.07
N THR A 113 -15.53 5.25 0.13
CA THR A 113 -15.87 5.62 -1.25
C THR A 113 -16.71 4.53 -1.93
N LEU A 114 -16.35 3.25 -1.74
CA LEU A 114 -17.16 2.14 -2.25
C LEU A 114 -18.56 2.12 -1.66
N LEU A 115 -18.70 2.30 -0.34
CA LEU A 115 -20.03 2.34 0.30
C LEU A 115 -20.88 3.50 -0.24
N MET A 116 -20.27 4.65 -0.50
CA MET A 116 -20.95 5.81 -1.09
C MET A 116 -21.42 5.49 -2.52
N LEU A 117 -20.56 4.91 -3.35
CA LEU A 117 -20.88 4.56 -4.73
C LEU A 117 -21.98 3.48 -4.79
N ASP A 118 -21.96 2.48 -3.91
CA ASP A 118 -23.02 1.46 -3.81
C ASP A 118 -24.38 2.09 -3.49
N GLN A 119 -24.39 3.07 -2.57
CA GLN A 119 -25.62 3.78 -2.24
C GLN A 119 -26.12 4.63 -3.42
N GLN A 120 -25.21 5.31 -4.13
CA GLN A 120 -25.57 6.06 -5.34
C GLN A 120 -26.09 5.14 -6.44
N LEU A 121 -25.46 3.99 -6.66
CA LEU A 121 -25.89 2.99 -7.62
C LEU A 121 -27.29 2.47 -7.30
N ALA A 122 -27.57 2.17 -6.02
CA ALA A 122 -28.90 1.73 -5.59
C ALA A 122 -30.00 2.77 -5.90
N ILE A 123 -29.73 4.05 -5.60
CA ILE A 123 -30.64 5.16 -5.90
C ILE A 123 -30.81 5.35 -7.42
N SER A 124 -29.71 5.29 -8.17
CA SER A 124 -29.76 5.45 -9.64
C SER A 124 -30.55 4.33 -10.31
N ARG A 125 -30.38 3.08 -9.86
CA ARG A 125 -31.16 1.93 -10.37
C ARG A 125 -32.66 2.06 -10.05
N GLN A 126 -33.00 2.55 -8.85
CA GLN A 126 -34.40 2.85 -8.53
C GLN A 126 -34.96 3.98 -9.39
N THR A 127 -34.16 5.00 -9.66
CA THR A 127 -34.53 6.10 -10.58
C THR A 127 -34.71 5.61 -12.00
N GLU A 128 -33.83 4.76 -12.51
CA GLU A 128 -33.93 4.12 -13.81
C GLU A 128 -35.25 3.36 -13.97
N GLU A 129 -35.63 2.58 -12.97
CA GLU A 129 -36.93 1.85 -12.97
C GLU A 129 -38.11 2.81 -13.04
N THR A 130 -38.10 3.89 -12.26
CA THR A 130 -39.15 4.91 -12.28
C THR A 130 -39.26 5.59 -13.67
N TRP A 131 -38.14 5.88 -14.31
CA TRP A 131 -38.15 6.44 -15.68
C TRP A 131 -38.64 5.43 -16.72
N ARG A 132 -38.30 4.16 -16.58
CA ARG A 132 -38.80 3.08 -17.42
C ARG A 132 -40.33 3.02 -17.39
N GLU A 133 -40.93 3.07 -16.18
CA GLU A 133 -42.38 3.12 -16.00
C GLU A 133 -43.00 4.39 -16.57
N THR A 134 -42.30 5.52 -16.42
CA THR A 134 -42.76 6.82 -16.96
C THR A 134 -42.80 6.81 -18.47
N VAL A 135 -41.78 6.26 -19.14
CA VAL A 135 -41.76 6.08 -20.61
C VAL A 135 -42.91 5.20 -21.05
N ALA A 136 -43.15 4.06 -20.37
CA ALA A 136 -44.23 3.15 -20.70
C ALA A 136 -45.62 3.83 -20.58
N SER A 137 -45.83 4.59 -19.49
CA SER A 137 -47.06 5.34 -19.24
C SER A 137 -47.29 6.42 -20.27
N THR A 138 -46.24 7.21 -20.62
CA THR A 138 -46.32 8.28 -21.64
C THR A 138 -46.61 7.69 -23.01
N ARG A 139 -46.01 6.54 -23.36
CA ARG A 139 -46.31 5.82 -24.62
C ARG A 139 -47.74 5.32 -24.67
N ALA A 140 -48.32 4.86 -23.56
CA ALA A 140 -49.71 4.48 -23.47
C ALA A 140 -50.64 5.69 -23.67
N LEU A 141 -50.31 6.86 -23.07
CA LEU A 141 -51.05 8.11 -23.28
C LEU A 141 -50.97 8.58 -24.76
N MET A 142 -49.83 8.43 -25.41
CA MET A 142 -49.67 8.75 -26.83
C MET A 142 -50.59 7.86 -27.68
N ASN A 143 -50.63 6.57 -27.42
CA ASN A 143 -51.50 5.63 -28.13
C ASN A 143 -52.98 5.93 -27.91
N ALA A 144 -53.36 6.52 -26.78
CA ALA A 144 -54.70 7.00 -26.49
C ALA A 144 -55.02 8.42 -27.09
N GLY A 145 -54.06 9.01 -27.80
CA GLY A 145 -54.21 10.35 -28.39
C GLY A 145 -54.10 11.50 -27.37
N MET A 146 -53.63 11.24 -26.13
CA MET A 146 -53.50 12.22 -25.05
C MET A 146 -52.08 12.78 -24.90
N ALA A 147 -51.09 12.26 -25.60
CA ALA A 147 -49.73 12.75 -25.66
C ALA A 147 -49.22 12.72 -27.10
N ASN A 148 -48.14 13.47 -27.37
CA ASN A 148 -47.50 13.49 -28.69
C ASN A 148 -46.18 12.68 -28.66
N GLU A 149 -45.68 12.34 -29.85
CA GLU A 149 -44.41 11.60 -30.01
C GLU A 149 -43.20 12.32 -29.42
N SER A 150 -43.19 13.66 -29.48
CA SER A 150 -42.11 14.46 -28.89
C SER A 150 -42.04 14.27 -27.39
N ALA A 151 -43.17 14.13 -26.68
CA ALA A 151 -43.19 13.86 -25.25
C ALA A 151 -42.57 12.48 -24.92
N VAL A 152 -42.90 11.44 -25.71
CA VAL A 152 -42.31 10.12 -25.55
C VAL A 152 -40.82 10.16 -25.78
N SER A 153 -40.36 10.77 -26.88
CA SER A 153 -38.94 10.89 -27.20
C SER A 153 -38.15 11.64 -26.12
N GLN A 154 -38.76 12.68 -25.50
CA GLN A 154 -38.15 13.40 -24.40
C GLN A 154 -37.98 12.53 -23.15
N MET A 155 -38.99 11.71 -22.81
CA MET A 155 -38.92 10.80 -21.68
C MET A 155 -37.92 9.68 -21.93
N GLU A 156 -37.85 9.14 -23.13
CA GLU A 156 -36.87 8.14 -23.56
C GLU A 156 -35.43 8.69 -23.46
N ALA A 157 -35.20 9.91 -23.94
CA ALA A 157 -33.89 10.56 -23.84
C ALA A 157 -33.43 10.66 -22.37
N THR A 158 -34.33 11.06 -21.46
CA THR A 158 -34.04 11.12 -20.04
C THR A 158 -33.79 9.73 -19.43
N TYR A 159 -34.57 8.73 -19.80
CA TYR A 159 -34.35 7.33 -19.36
C TYR A 159 -32.97 6.83 -19.77
N TYR A 160 -32.56 7.01 -21.02
CA TYR A 160 -31.23 6.59 -21.49
C TYR A 160 -30.09 7.37 -20.80
N GLN A 161 -30.32 8.62 -20.47
CA GLN A 161 -29.34 9.41 -19.69
C GLN A 161 -29.15 8.86 -18.27
N VAL A 162 -30.22 8.46 -17.59
CA VAL A 162 -30.16 7.80 -16.30
C VAL A 162 -29.47 6.43 -16.40
N GLN A 163 -29.80 5.66 -17.45
CA GLN A 163 -29.17 4.36 -17.71
C GLN A 163 -27.66 4.49 -17.93
N THR A 164 -27.22 5.50 -18.66
CA THR A 164 -25.78 5.78 -18.81
C THR A 164 -25.14 6.09 -17.48
N SER A 165 -25.81 6.88 -16.62
CA SER A 165 -25.29 7.17 -15.28
C SER A 165 -25.15 5.94 -14.38
N VAL A 166 -26.02 4.93 -14.54
CA VAL A 166 -25.91 3.63 -13.85
C VAL A 166 -24.63 2.90 -14.30
N LEU A 167 -24.38 2.83 -15.61
CA LEU A 167 -23.18 2.18 -16.16
C LEU A 167 -21.89 2.90 -15.72
N ASP A 168 -21.90 4.24 -15.70
CA ASP A 168 -20.77 5.03 -15.23
C ASP A 168 -20.46 4.76 -13.75
N LEU A 169 -21.48 4.58 -12.91
CA LEU A 169 -21.30 4.22 -11.50
C LEU A 169 -20.75 2.80 -11.32
N GLU A 170 -21.21 1.85 -12.12
CA GLU A 170 -20.67 0.49 -12.11
C GLU A 170 -19.18 0.47 -12.52
N GLU A 171 -18.81 1.25 -13.53
CA GLU A 171 -17.41 1.43 -13.91
C GLU A 171 -16.57 2.03 -12.78
N GLN A 172 -17.06 3.10 -12.13
CA GLN A 172 -16.38 3.74 -11.00
C GLN A 172 -16.18 2.77 -9.84
N ILE A 173 -17.18 1.95 -9.51
CA ILE A 173 -17.05 0.90 -8.48
C ILE A 173 -15.91 -0.05 -8.83
N ASN A 174 -15.86 -0.56 -10.06
CA ASN A 174 -14.79 -1.45 -10.51
C ASN A 174 -13.41 -0.78 -10.40
N GLN A 175 -13.29 0.49 -10.77
CA GLN A 175 -12.02 1.23 -10.67
C GLN A 175 -11.57 1.41 -9.21
N VAL A 176 -12.51 1.67 -8.29
CA VAL A 176 -12.20 1.82 -6.86
C VAL A 176 -11.88 0.46 -6.23
N GLU A 177 -12.56 -0.63 -6.63
CA GLU A 177 -12.21 -1.99 -6.22
C GLU A 177 -10.79 -2.38 -6.67
N ASN A 178 -10.41 -2.04 -7.90
CA ASN A 178 -9.04 -2.23 -8.39
C ASN A 178 -8.01 -1.44 -7.57
N SER A 179 -8.36 -0.22 -7.17
CA SER A 179 -7.51 0.60 -6.30
C SER A 179 -7.37 0.00 -4.90
N LEU A 180 -8.43 -0.58 -4.36
CA LEU A 180 -8.39 -1.32 -3.09
C LEU A 180 -7.52 -2.57 -3.20
N ALA A 181 -7.66 -3.35 -4.28
CA ALA A 181 -6.83 -4.52 -4.55
C ALA A 181 -5.33 -4.18 -4.57
N LEU A 182 -4.96 -3.03 -5.17
CA LEU A 182 -3.59 -2.54 -5.17
C LEU A 182 -3.08 -2.24 -3.76
N LEU A 183 -3.90 -1.59 -2.90
CA LEU A 183 -3.54 -1.33 -1.51
C LEU A 183 -3.38 -2.60 -0.68
N LEU A 184 -4.15 -3.65 -1.00
CA LEU A 184 -4.11 -4.96 -0.35
C LEU A 184 -3.04 -5.89 -0.95
N ALA A 185 -2.39 -5.50 -2.05
CA ALA A 185 -1.42 -6.30 -2.81
C ALA A 185 -2.01 -7.66 -3.24
N GLU A 186 -3.23 -7.64 -3.79
CA GLU A 186 -3.90 -8.84 -4.31
C GLU A 186 -4.51 -8.61 -5.69
N THR A 187 -4.97 -9.69 -6.32
CA THR A 187 -5.67 -9.59 -7.60
C THR A 187 -7.04 -8.93 -7.42
N PRO A 188 -7.47 -8.07 -8.37
CA PRO A 188 -8.79 -7.44 -8.31
C PRO A 188 -9.92 -8.45 -8.16
N ARG A 189 -10.82 -8.17 -7.24
CA ARG A 189 -12.02 -8.96 -6.98
C ARG A 189 -13.12 -8.07 -6.42
N HIS A 190 -14.33 -8.59 -6.38
CA HIS A 190 -15.41 -7.95 -5.64
C HIS A 190 -15.19 -8.11 -4.13
N TYR A 191 -15.35 -7.02 -3.39
CA TYR A 191 -15.16 -7.01 -1.93
C TYR A 191 -16.52 -6.99 -1.23
N GLU A 192 -16.71 -7.93 -0.30
CA GLU A 192 -17.84 -7.91 0.60
C GLU A 192 -17.75 -6.68 1.53
N ARG A 193 -18.82 -5.92 1.58
CA ARG A 193 -18.91 -4.68 2.35
C ARG A 193 -20.30 -4.49 2.94
N GLY A 194 -20.37 -3.70 4.01
CA GLY A 194 -21.63 -3.36 4.65
C GLY A 194 -22.40 -2.26 3.90
N VAL A 195 -23.51 -1.82 4.48
CA VAL A 195 -24.32 -0.70 3.99
C VAL A 195 -23.86 0.59 4.67
N LEU A 196 -23.80 1.69 3.91
CA LEU A 196 -23.34 3.00 4.42
C LEU A 196 -24.18 3.47 5.63
N ALA A 197 -25.48 3.29 5.59
CA ALA A 197 -26.41 3.72 6.65
C ALA A 197 -26.21 2.98 7.99
N GLU A 198 -25.60 1.80 7.98
CA GLU A 198 -25.34 0.99 9.17
C GLU A 198 -23.98 1.25 9.82
N GLN A 199 -23.15 2.10 9.18
CA GLN A 199 -21.83 2.39 9.70
C GLN A 199 -21.91 3.30 10.92
N GLN A 200 -21.33 2.83 12.02
CA GLN A 200 -21.14 3.64 13.23
C GLN A 200 -19.77 4.30 13.19
N PHE A 201 -19.74 5.61 13.14
CA PHE A 201 -18.49 6.34 13.30
C PHE A 201 -18.03 6.29 14.76
N PRO A 202 -16.77 5.98 15.03
CA PRO A 202 -16.26 5.99 16.40
C PRO A 202 -16.35 7.41 16.97
N VAL A 203 -17.16 7.59 18.01
CA VAL A 203 -17.39 8.85 18.74
C VAL A 203 -16.25 9.12 19.74
N GLY A 204 -15.02 9.04 19.33
CA GLY A 204 -13.89 9.27 20.20
C GLY A 204 -12.57 9.12 19.45
N PHE A 205 -12.23 10.07 18.62
CA PHE A 205 -10.89 10.20 18.10
C PHE A 205 -9.99 10.84 19.18
N SER A 206 -9.26 10.02 19.93
CA SER A 206 -8.05 10.50 20.57
C SER A 206 -6.98 10.60 19.47
N ILE A 207 -6.78 11.81 18.96
CA ILE A 207 -5.56 12.11 18.20
C ILE A 207 -4.45 12.01 19.22
N GLY A 208 -3.74 10.87 19.24
CA GLY A 208 -2.56 10.70 20.04
C GLY A 208 -1.61 11.86 19.73
N THR A 209 -1.34 12.68 20.73
CA THR A 209 -0.27 13.68 20.65
C THR A 209 1.04 12.95 20.38
N VAL A 210 1.69 13.33 19.27
CA VAL A 210 3.03 12.91 18.89
C VAL A 210 4.04 13.31 19.97
#